data_48e28ed849799bd0e1751e2f61f48619
#
_entry.id   48e28ed849799bd0e1751e2f61f48619
#
_cell.length_a   1.000
_cell.length_b   1.000
_cell.length_c   1.000
_cell.angle_alpha   90.00
_cell.angle_beta   90.00
_cell.angle_gamma   90.00
#
_symmetry.space_group_name_H-M   'P 1'
#
loop_
_entity.id
_entity.type
_entity.pdbx_description
1 polymer ?
#
loop_
_entity_poly.entity_id
_entity_poly.type
_entity_poly.pdbx_seq_one_letter_code
_entity_poly.pdbx_strand_id
1 'polypeptide(L)'
;MFASRLARTRGLIALTVVLTAGWQAAAHHVPDRLVSIGILMQGAEFAAAIALLLLLVLRPSGERTTFDVRAGAFTASSRQWLGIHLAWVMIAGVLVGPGPGETWAELSLFDILVDIPIALVAVGGALLSWCDLPRLELWPDGVRVRRLRSAVTPWAALRRGTPLRPRRNEQNLALPVDQPDLVPPVFAKNPLIPLGWDADPWFVADTIRWYVDHPQDRKAIGTEAELVFLRARMATQSE
;
A
#
# COMPACT_ATOMS: atom_id res chain seq x y z
N MET A 1 16.49 4.94 -10.93
CA MET A 1 15.04 5.07 -11.21
C MET A 1 14.17 4.95 -9.95
N PHE A 2 14.51 4.11 -9.00
CA PHE A 2 13.73 3.85 -7.76
C PHE A 2 13.74 5.03 -6.76
N ALA A 3 14.91 5.65 -6.48
CA ALA A 3 15.01 6.79 -5.57
C ALA A 3 14.06 7.94 -5.96
N SER A 4 13.81 8.11 -7.27
CA SER A 4 12.86 9.09 -7.78
C SER A 4 11.40 8.75 -7.48
N ARG A 5 11.02 7.45 -7.42
CA ARG A 5 9.64 7.02 -7.09
C ARG A 5 9.33 7.27 -5.63
N LEU A 6 10.22 6.83 -4.73
CA LEU A 6 10.03 7.04 -3.29
C LEU A 6 10.00 8.53 -2.93
N ALA A 7 10.87 9.33 -3.55
CA ALA A 7 10.88 10.78 -3.39
C ALA A 7 9.57 11.41 -3.88
N ARG A 8 9.02 10.97 -5.03
CA ARG A 8 7.71 11.43 -5.53
C ARG A 8 6.58 11.07 -4.58
N THR A 9 6.54 9.81 -4.07
CA THR A 9 5.53 9.38 -3.11
C THR A 9 5.56 10.24 -1.85
N ARG A 10 6.73 10.44 -1.26
CA ARG A 10 6.92 11.30 -0.09
C ARG A 10 6.57 12.75 -0.39
N GLY A 11 6.94 13.26 -1.56
CA GLY A 11 6.57 14.58 -2.02
C GLY A 11 5.05 14.76 -2.14
N LEU A 12 4.34 13.79 -2.68
CA LEU A 12 2.87 13.82 -2.77
C LEU A 12 2.22 13.81 -1.38
N ILE A 13 2.68 12.97 -0.47
CA ILE A 13 2.17 12.92 0.91
C ILE A 13 2.40 14.28 1.59
N ALA A 14 3.63 14.80 1.53
CA ALA A 14 3.96 16.08 2.14
C ALA A 14 3.12 17.22 1.54
N LEU A 15 2.98 17.26 0.20
CA LEU A 15 2.15 18.25 -0.48
C LEU A 15 0.69 18.17 -0.05
N THR A 16 0.11 16.96 0.00
CA THR A 16 -1.29 16.78 0.43
C THR A 16 -1.48 17.27 1.86
N VAL A 17 -0.59 16.88 2.78
CA VAL A 17 -0.66 17.34 4.19
C VAL A 17 -0.55 18.87 4.28
N VAL A 18 0.39 19.47 3.57
CA VAL A 18 0.58 20.94 3.58
C VAL A 18 -0.63 21.67 3.00
N LEU A 19 -1.18 21.18 1.88
CA LEU A 19 -2.37 21.78 1.27
C LEU A 19 -3.59 21.66 2.19
N THR A 20 -3.81 20.48 2.79
CA THR A 20 -4.92 20.27 3.73
C THR A 20 -4.77 21.14 4.99
N ALA A 21 -3.58 21.18 5.60
CA ALA A 21 -3.31 22.02 6.76
C ALA A 21 -3.43 23.52 6.43
N GLY A 22 -2.92 23.94 5.27
CA GLY A 22 -3.03 25.32 4.79
C GLY A 22 -4.49 25.72 4.53
N TRP A 23 -5.27 24.81 3.97
CA TRP A 23 -6.70 25.00 3.80
C TRP A 23 -7.43 25.18 5.14
N GLN A 24 -7.20 24.29 6.11
CA GLN A 24 -7.78 24.42 7.43
C GLN A 24 -7.42 25.75 8.11
N ALA A 25 -6.14 26.13 8.05
CA ALA A 25 -5.70 27.42 8.59
C ALA A 25 -6.41 28.60 7.90
N ALA A 26 -6.62 28.54 6.58
CA ALA A 26 -7.32 29.58 5.84
C ALA A 26 -8.82 29.63 6.17
N ALA A 27 -9.46 28.48 6.37
CA ALA A 27 -10.88 28.35 6.69
C ALA A 27 -11.25 29.05 8.01
N HIS A 28 -10.33 29.06 9.01
CA HIS A 28 -10.52 29.76 10.27
C HIS A 28 -10.49 31.29 10.16
N HIS A 29 -9.96 31.83 9.07
CA HIS A 29 -9.80 33.27 8.88
C HIS A 29 -10.81 33.81 7.85
N VAL A 30 -11.81 32.99 7.47
CA VAL A 30 -12.84 33.39 6.51
C VAL A 30 -13.77 34.41 7.16
N PRO A 31 -13.90 35.62 6.62
CA PRO A 31 -14.88 36.58 7.12
C PRO A 31 -16.30 36.04 7.01
N ASP A 32 -17.18 36.40 7.95
CA ASP A 32 -18.57 35.92 8.02
C ASP A 32 -19.32 36.01 6.68
N ARG A 33 -19.09 37.11 5.92
CA ARG A 33 -19.67 37.32 4.57
C ARG A 33 -19.25 36.27 3.53
N LEU A 34 -18.18 35.51 3.79
CA LEU A 34 -17.60 34.53 2.87
C LEU A 34 -17.75 33.08 3.39
N VAL A 35 -18.40 32.87 4.54
CA VAL A 35 -18.60 31.54 5.15
C VAL A 35 -19.27 30.56 4.16
N SER A 36 -20.29 31.05 3.41
CA SER A 36 -20.96 30.23 2.39
C SER A 36 -20.00 29.75 1.30
N ILE A 37 -19.00 30.58 0.91
CA ILE A 37 -17.97 30.20 -0.06
C ILE A 37 -17.03 29.15 0.58
N GLY A 38 -16.67 29.32 1.85
CA GLY A 38 -15.88 28.34 2.61
C GLY A 38 -16.55 26.96 2.65
N ILE A 39 -17.84 26.91 2.95
CA ILE A 39 -18.64 25.66 2.95
C ILE A 39 -18.65 25.01 1.56
N LEU A 40 -18.87 25.79 0.49
CA LEU A 40 -18.87 25.28 -0.87
C LEU A 40 -17.49 24.69 -1.26
N MET A 41 -16.41 25.37 -0.90
CA MET A 41 -15.05 24.89 -1.19
C MET A 41 -14.72 23.61 -0.41
N GLN A 42 -15.13 23.53 0.86
CA GLN A 42 -14.97 22.33 1.68
C GLN A 42 -15.77 21.15 1.11
N GLY A 43 -17.00 21.39 0.67
CA GLY A 43 -17.82 20.41 -0.03
C GLY A 43 -17.19 19.92 -1.33
N ALA A 44 -16.58 20.81 -2.10
CA ALA A 44 -15.87 20.47 -3.32
C ALA A 44 -14.60 19.63 -3.06
N GLU A 45 -13.82 19.95 -2.02
CA GLU A 45 -12.67 19.16 -1.59
C GLU A 45 -13.09 17.75 -1.17
N PHE A 46 -14.15 17.63 -0.37
CA PHE A 46 -14.72 16.35 0.06
C PHE A 46 -15.18 15.51 -1.14
N ALA A 47 -15.91 16.12 -2.06
CA ALA A 47 -16.36 15.46 -3.29
C ALA A 47 -15.17 15.00 -4.15
N ALA A 48 -14.11 15.81 -4.27
CA ALA A 48 -12.89 15.45 -4.97
C ALA A 48 -12.16 14.29 -4.30
N ALA A 49 -12.08 14.26 -2.97
CA ALA A 49 -11.48 13.17 -2.20
C ALA A 49 -12.25 11.85 -2.39
N ILE A 50 -13.58 11.91 -2.32
CA ILE A 50 -14.45 10.75 -2.59
C ILE A 50 -14.31 10.27 -4.05
N ALA A 51 -14.32 11.19 -5.02
CA ALA A 51 -14.12 10.84 -6.42
C ALA A 51 -12.75 10.17 -6.65
N LEU A 52 -11.70 10.70 -6.05
CA LEU A 52 -10.36 10.10 -6.10
C LEU A 52 -10.35 8.70 -5.49
N LEU A 53 -10.98 8.52 -4.31
CA LEU A 53 -11.09 7.22 -3.65
C LEU A 53 -11.82 6.21 -4.53
N LEU A 54 -12.97 6.61 -5.11
CA LEU A 54 -13.73 5.77 -6.03
C LEU A 54 -12.92 5.41 -7.28
N LEU A 55 -12.25 6.38 -7.91
CA LEU A 55 -11.40 6.13 -9.06
C LEU A 55 -10.28 5.15 -8.75
N LEU A 56 -9.68 5.22 -7.56
CA LEU A 56 -8.59 4.33 -7.15
C LEU A 56 -9.10 2.92 -6.79
N VAL A 57 -10.28 2.83 -6.18
CA VAL A 57 -10.90 1.54 -5.82
C VAL A 57 -11.46 0.84 -7.07
N LEU A 58 -12.10 1.61 -7.96
CA LEU A 58 -12.75 1.08 -9.18
C LEU A 58 -11.78 0.93 -10.35
N ARG A 59 -10.59 1.55 -10.26
CA ARG A 59 -9.59 1.43 -11.32
C ARG A 59 -9.20 -0.04 -11.47
N PRO A 60 -9.46 -0.66 -12.63
CA PRO A 60 -8.93 -1.99 -12.90
C PRO A 60 -7.42 -1.90 -12.71
N SER A 61 -6.84 -2.88 -12.04
CA SER A 61 -5.39 -3.00 -11.86
C SER A 61 -4.75 -2.89 -13.25
N GLY A 62 -4.32 -1.66 -13.60
CA GLY A 62 -3.73 -1.36 -14.91
C GLY A 62 -2.51 -2.23 -15.15
N GLU A 63 -1.78 -2.01 -16.22
CA GLU A 63 -0.60 -2.80 -16.59
C GLU A 63 0.19 -3.20 -15.34
N ARG A 64 -0.01 -4.47 -14.93
CA ARG A 64 0.58 -5.01 -13.73
C ARG A 64 2.06 -5.13 -14.02
N THR A 65 2.83 -4.37 -13.24
CA THR A 65 4.28 -4.40 -13.35
C THR A 65 4.81 -5.68 -12.73
N THR A 66 6.03 -6.02 -13.05
CA THR A 66 6.80 -7.04 -12.37
C THR A 66 7.42 -6.46 -11.10
N PHE A 67 8.20 -7.25 -10.37
CA PHE A 67 8.97 -6.76 -9.22
C PHE A 67 9.88 -5.58 -9.59
N ASP A 68 10.14 -4.72 -8.60
CA ASP A 68 11.26 -3.78 -8.59
C ASP A 68 12.46 -4.43 -7.88
N VAL A 69 13.67 -4.18 -8.35
CA VAL A 69 14.91 -4.59 -7.66
C VAL A 69 15.27 -3.55 -6.62
N ARG A 70 15.46 -3.99 -5.37
CA ARG A 70 15.75 -3.10 -4.25
C ARG A 70 16.61 -3.76 -3.19
N ALA A 71 17.76 -3.19 -2.90
CA ALA A 71 18.64 -3.63 -1.81
C ALA A 71 18.94 -5.14 -1.78
N GLY A 72 19.08 -5.79 -2.94
CA GLY A 72 19.32 -7.23 -3.02
C GLY A 72 18.06 -8.09 -2.84
N ALA A 73 16.87 -7.52 -3.08
CA ALA A 73 15.60 -8.23 -3.06
C ALA A 73 14.73 -7.83 -4.26
N PHE A 74 13.79 -8.67 -4.61
CA PHE A 74 12.67 -8.31 -5.45
C PHE A 74 11.54 -7.78 -4.59
N THR A 75 11.02 -6.60 -4.91
CA THR A 75 10.00 -5.93 -4.10
C THR A 75 8.76 -5.62 -4.91
N ALA A 76 7.60 -5.82 -4.30
CA ALA A 76 6.32 -5.35 -4.81
C ALA A 76 5.63 -4.52 -3.72
N SER A 77 5.32 -3.26 -4.04
CA SER A 77 4.55 -2.35 -3.20
C SER A 77 3.15 -2.18 -3.76
N SER A 78 2.27 -1.55 -3.02
CA SER A 78 0.90 -1.30 -3.46
C SER A 78 0.64 0.20 -3.60
N ARG A 79 0.52 0.66 -4.85
CA ARG A 79 0.14 2.05 -5.15
C ARG A 79 -1.30 2.35 -4.77
N GLN A 80 -2.15 1.35 -4.82
CA GLN A 80 -3.55 1.51 -4.44
C GLN A 80 -3.65 1.96 -2.98
N TRP A 81 -2.86 1.37 -2.08
CA TRP A 81 -2.80 1.78 -0.68
C TRP A 81 -2.35 3.22 -0.50
N LEU A 82 -1.34 3.65 -1.27
CA LEU A 82 -0.92 5.05 -1.26
C LEU A 82 -2.08 5.98 -1.61
N GLY A 83 -2.79 5.70 -2.70
CA GLY A 83 -3.91 6.52 -3.13
C GLY A 83 -5.06 6.55 -2.10
N ILE A 84 -5.38 5.40 -1.51
CA ILE A 84 -6.37 5.30 -0.44
C ILE A 84 -5.96 6.16 0.76
N HIS A 85 -4.70 6.10 1.20
CA HIS A 85 -4.22 6.89 2.32
C HIS A 85 -4.22 8.39 2.02
N LEU A 86 -3.86 8.81 0.80
CA LEU A 86 -3.95 10.21 0.39
C LEU A 86 -5.39 10.72 0.41
N ALA A 87 -6.34 9.92 -0.10
CA ALA A 87 -7.75 10.26 -0.03
C ALA A 87 -8.24 10.38 1.42
N TRP A 88 -7.81 9.48 2.32
CA TRP A 88 -8.12 9.59 3.75
C TRP A 88 -7.53 10.83 4.40
N VAL A 89 -6.31 11.25 4.05
CA VAL A 89 -5.73 12.51 4.54
C VAL A 89 -6.57 13.70 4.10
N MET A 90 -7.03 13.74 2.85
CA MET A 90 -7.91 14.80 2.35
C MET A 90 -9.27 14.79 3.07
N ILE A 91 -9.90 13.62 3.21
CA ILE A 91 -11.17 13.47 3.94
C ILE A 91 -11.03 13.93 5.39
N ALA A 92 -9.96 13.52 6.08
CA ALA A 92 -9.69 13.96 7.43
C ALA A 92 -9.50 15.47 7.53
N GLY A 93 -8.81 16.07 6.56
CA GLY A 93 -8.62 17.52 6.50
C GLY A 93 -9.92 18.31 6.36
N VAL A 94 -10.96 17.71 5.79
CA VAL A 94 -12.29 18.33 5.71
C VAL A 94 -13.11 18.08 6.97
N LEU A 95 -13.01 16.92 7.57
CA LEU A 95 -13.88 16.47 8.66
C LEU A 95 -13.34 16.81 10.05
N VAL A 96 -12.01 16.96 10.19
CA VAL A 96 -11.37 17.16 11.50
C VAL A 96 -11.21 18.65 11.77
N GLY A 97 -11.73 19.09 12.92
CA GLY A 97 -11.62 20.47 13.37
C GLY A 97 -12.85 21.32 13.10
N PRO A 98 -12.81 22.59 13.53
CA PRO A 98 -13.95 23.49 13.38
C PRO A 98 -14.22 23.79 11.92
N GLY A 99 -15.52 23.93 11.60
CA GLY A 99 -15.99 24.36 10.29
C GLY A 99 -15.62 25.80 9.95
N PRO A 100 -15.90 26.25 8.70
CA PRO A 100 -15.66 27.63 8.31
C PRO A 100 -16.43 28.61 9.19
N GLY A 101 -15.72 29.53 9.84
CA GLY A 101 -16.29 30.52 10.76
C GLY A 101 -16.44 30.04 12.20
N GLU A 102 -16.14 28.79 12.51
CA GLU A 102 -16.14 28.24 13.87
C GLU A 102 -14.75 28.35 14.51
N THR A 103 -14.69 28.31 15.82
CA THR A 103 -13.43 28.28 16.58
C THR A 103 -13.24 26.96 17.30
N TRP A 104 -12.00 26.61 17.64
CA TRP A 104 -11.69 25.40 18.41
C TRP A 104 -12.39 25.36 19.77
N ALA A 105 -12.74 26.53 20.33
CA ALA A 105 -13.46 26.62 21.61
C ALA A 105 -14.93 26.23 21.52
N GLU A 106 -15.50 26.22 20.32
CA GLU A 106 -16.89 25.88 20.05
C GLU A 106 -17.14 24.39 19.79
N LEU A 107 -16.04 23.61 19.62
CA LEU A 107 -16.14 22.17 19.40
C LEU A 107 -16.76 21.47 20.61
N SER A 108 -17.77 20.66 20.36
CA SER A 108 -18.37 19.80 21.36
C SER A 108 -17.48 18.61 21.71
N LEU A 109 -17.70 17.99 22.86
CA LEU A 109 -17.01 16.75 23.22
C LEU A 109 -17.26 15.66 22.17
N PHE A 110 -18.44 15.64 21.55
CA PHE A 110 -18.77 14.69 20.50
C PHE A 110 -17.91 14.88 19.25
N ASP A 111 -17.69 16.12 18.81
CA ASP A 111 -16.81 16.43 17.67
C ASP A 111 -15.39 15.93 17.94
N ILE A 112 -14.85 16.21 19.11
CA ILE A 112 -13.51 15.76 19.51
C ILE A 112 -13.42 14.23 19.52
N LEU A 113 -14.45 13.53 20.02
CA LEU A 113 -14.47 12.06 20.04
C LEU A 113 -14.53 11.43 18.65
N VAL A 114 -15.09 12.13 17.66
CA VAL A 114 -15.13 11.67 16.26
C VAL A 114 -13.86 12.06 15.53
N ASP A 115 -13.38 13.27 15.73
CA ASP A 115 -12.22 13.83 15.02
C ASP A 115 -10.92 13.10 15.33
N ILE A 116 -10.68 12.74 16.61
CA ILE A 116 -9.45 12.05 17.01
C ILE A 116 -9.26 10.71 16.26
N PRO A 117 -10.23 9.79 16.22
CA PRO A 117 -10.09 8.56 15.44
C PRO A 117 -9.83 8.80 13.95
N ILE A 118 -10.53 9.75 13.34
CA ILE A 118 -10.35 10.08 11.92
C ILE A 118 -8.92 10.59 11.67
N ALA A 119 -8.45 11.54 12.48
CA ALA A 119 -7.10 12.06 12.41
C ALA A 119 -6.04 10.96 12.59
N LEU A 120 -6.23 10.07 13.57
CA LEU A 120 -5.33 8.94 13.82
C LEU A 120 -5.25 7.98 12.63
N VAL A 121 -6.38 7.66 11.99
CA VAL A 121 -6.42 6.83 10.78
C VAL A 121 -5.68 7.51 9.62
N ALA A 122 -5.91 8.81 9.40
CA ALA A 122 -5.25 9.58 8.35
C ALA A 122 -3.73 9.66 8.56
N VAL A 123 -3.29 10.02 9.78
CA VAL A 123 -1.87 10.09 10.14
C VAL A 123 -1.22 8.71 10.05
N GLY A 124 -1.86 7.68 10.60
CA GLY A 124 -1.38 6.30 10.53
C GLY A 124 -1.21 5.82 9.07
N GLY A 125 -2.19 6.10 8.22
CA GLY A 125 -2.14 5.80 6.79
C GLY A 125 -1.03 6.56 6.06
N ALA A 126 -0.86 7.85 6.35
CA ALA A 126 0.22 8.66 5.79
C ALA A 126 1.60 8.11 6.20
N LEU A 127 1.79 7.73 7.48
CA LEU A 127 3.02 7.14 7.98
C LEU A 127 3.32 5.78 7.32
N LEU A 128 2.31 4.91 7.18
CA LEU A 128 2.47 3.63 6.49
C LEU A 128 2.92 3.83 5.03
N SER A 129 2.29 4.76 4.33
CA SER A 129 2.66 5.10 2.94
C SER A 129 4.04 5.75 2.85
N TRP A 130 4.42 6.59 3.83
CA TRP A 130 5.76 7.17 3.93
C TRP A 130 6.84 6.12 4.09
N CYS A 131 6.54 5.07 4.87
CA CYS A 131 7.41 3.92 5.09
C CYS A 131 7.35 2.89 3.94
N ASP A 132 6.56 3.13 2.89
CA ASP A 132 6.34 2.20 1.78
C ASP A 132 5.84 0.83 2.28
N LEU A 133 4.81 0.86 3.11
CA LEU A 133 4.15 -0.30 3.69
C LEU A 133 2.66 -0.31 3.29
N PRO A 134 2.06 -1.50 3.11
CA PRO A 134 2.68 -2.83 3.13
C PRO A 134 3.47 -3.13 1.86
N ARG A 135 4.42 -4.08 1.93
CA ARG A 135 5.16 -4.56 0.75
C ARG A 135 5.55 -6.02 0.85
N LEU A 136 5.64 -6.67 -0.32
CA LEU A 136 6.18 -8.01 -0.49
C LEU A 136 7.64 -7.92 -0.91
N GLU A 137 8.50 -8.70 -0.28
CA GLU A 137 9.91 -8.80 -0.62
C GLU A 137 10.30 -10.26 -0.80
N LEU A 138 10.98 -10.58 -1.89
CA LEU A 138 11.63 -11.87 -2.09
C LEU A 138 13.12 -11.70 -1.89
N TRP A 139 13.67 -12.43 -0.93
CA TRP A 139 15.07 -12.44 -0.54
C TRP A 139 15.71 -13.80 -0.84
N PRO A 140 17.04 -13.90 -0.93
CA PRO A 140 17.71 -15.20 -1.06
C PRO A 140 17.38 -16.20 0.05
N ASP A 141 17.03 -15.75 1.24
CA ASP A 141 16.68 -16.55 2.41
C ASP A 141 15.18 -16.87 2.54
N GLY A 142 14.29 -16.13 1.86
CA GLY A 142 12.86 -16.38 1.98
C GLY A 142 11.95 -15.29 1.41
N VAL A 143 10.67 -15.50 1.62
CA VAL A 143 9.61 -14.54 1.32
C VAL A 143 9.32 -13.71 2.56
N ARG A 144 9.34 -12.39 2.43
CA ARG A 144 9.06 -11.45 3.51
C ARG A 144 7.87 -10.59 3.17
N VAL A 145 6.86 -10.61 4.02
CA VAL A 145 5.74 -9.68 3.96
C VAL A 145 5.95 -8.62 5.03
N ARG A 146 6.28 -7.40 4.61
CA ARG A 146 6.42 -6.25 5.51
C ARG A 146 5.09 -5.54 5.65
N ARG A 147 4.58 -5.58 6.86
CA ARG A 147 3.47 -4.75 7.36
C ARG A 147 3.99 -3.94 8.55
N LEU A 148 3.16 -3.60 9.50
CA LEU A 148 3.61 -3.07 10.80
C LEU A 148 4.58 -4.04 11.50
N ARG A 149 4.36 -5.34 11.33
CA ARG A 149 5.28 -6.39 11.76
C ARG A 149 5.78 -7.15 10.53
N SER A 150 7.08 -7.43 10.51
CA SER A 150 7.70 -8.20 9.43
C SER A 150 7.57 -9.69 9.72
N ALA A 151 6.99 -10.44 8.81
CA ALA A 151 7.00 -11.90 8.84
C ALA A 151 7.91 -12.42 7.73
N VAL A 152 8.85 -13.29 8.06
CA VAL A 152 9.74 -13.97 7.11
C VAL A 152 9.35 -15.43 7.05
N THR A 153 9.13 -15.93 5.85
CA THR A 153 8.90 -17.34 5.57
C THR A 153 10.10 -17.87 4.80
N PRO A 154 10.96 -18.68 5.44
CA PRO A 154 12.11 -19.28 4.77
C PRO A 154 11.67 -20.17 3.61
N TRP A 155 12.45 -20.19 2.53
CA TRP A 155 12.16 -21.06 1.37
C TRP A 155 12.05 -22.54 1.76
N ALA A 156 12.85 -22.98 2.75
CA ALA A 156 12.84 -24.35 3.24
C ALA A 156 11.51 -24.76 3.88
N ALA A 157 10.74 -23.78 4.38
CA ALA A 157 9.45 -24.05 4.99
C ALA A 157 8.33 -24.31 3.97
N LEU A 158 8.54 -23.87 2.71
CA LEU A 158 7.51 -23.91 1.68
C LEU A 158 7.49 -25.29 0.96
N ARG A 159 6.28 -25.70 0.61
CA ARG A 159 6.04 -26.94 -0.13
C ARG A 159 6.51 -26.80 -1.58
N ARG A 160 7.24 -27.80 -2.11
CA ARG A 160 7.65 -27.84 -3.52
C ARG A 160 6.44 -27.88 -4.45
N GLY A 161 6.61 -27.31 -5.66
CA GLY A 161 5.55 -27.22 -6.65
C GLY A 161 4.47 -26.18 -6.30
N THR A 162 4.65 -25.40 -5.24
CA THR A 162 3.70 -24.36 -4.82
C THR A 162 4.37 -22.99 -4.69
N PRO A 163 3.61 -21.89 -4.66
CA PRO A 163 2.15 -21.77 -4.75
C PRO A 163 1.59 -22.06 -6.16
N LEU A 164 0.33 -22.42 -6.23
CA LEU A 164 -0.39 -22.47 -7.48
C LEU A 164 -0.80 -21.06 -7.92
N ARG A 165 -1.01 -20.87 -9.21
CA ARG A 165 -1.54 -19.59 -9.74
C ARG A 165 -2.90 -19.31 -9.10
N PRO A 166 -3.11 -18.10 -8.57
CA PRO A 166 -4.39 -17.74 -7.97
C PRO A 166 -5.47 -17.66 -9.04
N ARG A 167 -6.70 -17.98 -8.68
CA ARG A 167 -7.85 -17.77 -9.55
C ARG A 167 -8.10 -16.27 -9.76
N ARG A 168 -8.79 -15.90 -10.82
CA ARG A 168 -9.01 -14.51 -11.24
C ARG A 168 -9.64 -13.63 -10.13
N ASN A 169 -10.43 -14.22 -9.25
CA ASN A 169 -11.13 -13.50 -8.16
C ASN A 169 -10.49 -13.70 -6.78
N GLU A 170 -9.36 -14.41 -6.69
CA GLU A 170 -8.68 -14.59 -5.42
C GLU A 170 -7.92 -13.33 -5.04
N GLN A 171 -8.14 -12.89 -3.80
CA GLN A 171 -7.48 -11.71 -3.24
C GLN A 171 -6.19 -12.08 -2.48
N ASN A 172 -5.95 -13.35 -2.25
CA ASN A 172 -4.82 -13.85 -1.49
C ASN A 172 -4.18 -15.03 -2.20
N LEU A 173 -2.85 -15.11 -2.14
CA LEU A 173 -2.05 -16.24 -2.57
C LEU A 173 -1.75 -17.11 -1.35
N ALA A 174 -2.17 -18.38 -1.38
CA ALA A 174 -1.82 -19.33 -0.35
C ALA A 174 -0.39 -19.82 -0.54
N LEU A 175 0.40 -19.80 0.54
CA LEU A 175 1.74 -20.39 0.59
C LEU A 175 1.69 -21.66 1.44
N PRO A 176 1.47 -22.85 0.87
CA PRO A 176 1.50 -24.10 1.63
C PRO A 176 2.85 -24.31 2.31
N VAL A 177 2.80 -24.52 3.61
CA VAL A 177 3.96 -24.70 4.49
C VAL A 177 4.07 -26.17 4.86
N ASP A 178 5.23 -26.78 4.60
CA ASP A 178 5.53 -28.16 5.01
C ASP A 178 6.25 -28.23 6.36
N GLN A 179 6.98 -27.15 6.71
CA GLN A 179 7.71 -27.08 7.99
C GLN A 179 7.20 -25.87 8.81
N PRO A 180 6.08 -26.03 9.53
CA PRO A 180 5.45 -24.93 10.28
C PRO A 180 6.33 -24.40 11.42
N ASP A 181 7.26 -25.19 11.93
CA ASP A 181 8.17 -24.80 13.01
C ASP A 181 9.19 -23.74 12.57
N LEU A 182 9.44 -23.60 11.26
CA LEU A 182 10.33 -22.60 10.70
C LEU A 182 9.67 -21.23 10.47
N VAL A 183 8.38 -21.12 10.65
CA VAL A 183 7.63 -19.87 10.40
C VAL A 183 6.97 -19.34 11.66
N PRO A 184 6.75 -18.03 11.76
CA PRO A 184 6.03 -17.47 12.89
C PRO A 184 4.64 -18.12 13.05
N PRO A 185 4.17 -18.40 14.28
CA PRO A 185 2.90 -19.12 14.51
C PRO A 185 1.67 -18.48 13.85
N VAL A 186 1.66 -17.14 13.76
CA VAL A 186 0.59 -16.39 13.10
C VAL A 186 0.55 -16.69 11.60
N PHE A 187 1.71 -16.85 10.96
CA PHE A 187 1.80 -17.15 9.54
C PHE A 187 1.59 -18.63 9.26
N ALA A 188 2.06 -19.49 10.14
CA ALA A 188 1.85 -20.95 10.01
C ALA A 188 0.37 -21.34 10.00
N LYS A 189 -0.47 -20.60 10.78
CA LYS A 189 -1.93 -20.82 10.81
C LYS A 189 -2.64 -20.32 9.56
N ASN A 190 -2.14 -19.23 8.95
CA ASN A 190 -2.77 -18.61 7.79
C ASN A 190 -1.71 -18.06 6.82
N PRO A 191 -1.05 -18.95 6.04
CA PRO A 191 0.05 -18.57 5.15
C PRO A 191 -0.48 -17.90 3.87
N LEU A 192 -1.08 -16.74 4.03
CA LEU A 192 -1.67 -15.97 2.93
C LEU A 192 -0.88 -14.70 2.64
N ILE A 193 -0.56 -14.49 1.38
CA ILE A 193 -0.03 -13.23 0.85
C ILE A 193 -1.17 -12.50 0.14
N PRO A 194 -1.52 -11.26 0.54
CA PRO A 194 -2.49 -10.46 -0.23
C PRO A 194 -1.98 -10.20 -1.65
N LEU A 195 -2.90 -10.18 -2.61
CA LEU A 195 -2.57 -9.96 -4.03
C LEU A 195 -2.79 -8.51 -4.49
N GLY A 196 -3.04 -7.58 -3.58
CA GLY A 196 -3.18 -6.16 -3.87
C GLY A 196 -1.85 -5.41 -4.14
N TRP A 197 -0.84 -6.12 -4.68
CA TRP A 197 0.45 -5.55 -5.07
C TRP A 197 0.42 -5.00 -6.50
N ASP A 198 1.34 -4.11 -6.83
CA ASP A 198 1.53 -3.60 -8.19
C ASP A 198 2.14 -4.66 -9.15
N ALA A 199 2.49 -5.83 -8.65
CA ALA A 199 2.98 -6.95 -9.45
C ALA A 199 1.83 -7.88 -9.86
N ASP A 200 1.94 -8.49 -11.03
CA ASP A 200 0.97 -9.46 -11.51
C ASP A 200 0.90 -10.68 -10.56
N PRO A 201 -0.28 -11.08 -10.08
CA PRO A 201 -0.42 -12.18 -9.14
C PRO A 201 0.11 -13.53 -9.66
N TRP A 202 -0.03 -13.78 -10.95
CA TRP A 202 0.49 -15.01 -11.57
C TRP A 202 2.01 -14.97 -11.62
N PHE A 203 2.57 -13.82 -12.02
CA PHE A 203 4.01 -13.61 -12.01
C PHE A 203 4.60 -13.78 -10.59
N VAL A 204 3.93 -13.26 -9.55
CA VAL A 204 4.34 -13.45 -8.16
C VAL A 204 4.30 -14.92 -7.76
N ALA A 205 3.21 -15.62 -8.07
CA ALA A 205 3.05 -17.05 -7.73
C ALA A 205 4.10 -17.91 -8.44
N ASP A 206 4.30 -17.71 -9.75
CA ASP A 206 5.25 -18.48 -10.54
C ASP A 206 6.69 -18.19 -10.12
N THR A 207 7.01 -16.94 -9.79
CA THR A 207 8.34 -16.58 -9.27
C THR A 207 8.63 -17.24 -7.93
N ILE A 208 7.68 -17.24 -6.99
CA ILE A 208 7.84 -17.91 -5.70
C ILE A 208 8.02 -19.42 -5.92
N ARG A 209 7.15 -20.05 -6.73
CA ARG A 209 7.26 -21.47 -7.06
C ARG A 209 8.61 -21.79 -7.69
N TRP A 210 9.10 -20.95 -8.61
CA TRP A 210 10.42 -21.12 -9.22
C TRP A 210 11.52 -21.25 -8.17
N TYR A 211 11.58 -20.30 -7.21
CA TYR A 211 12.63 -20.33 -6.17
C TYR A 211 12.42 -21.42 -5.11
N VAL A 212 11.20 -21.89 -4.90
CA VAL A 212 10.96 -23.07 -4.07
C VAL A 212 11.57 -24.31 -4.70
N ASP A 213 11.39 -24.46 -6.03
CA ASP A 213 11.83 -25.65 -6.78
C ASP A 213 13.31 -25.58 -7.20
N HIS A 214 13.91 -24.38 -7.31
CA HIS A 214 15.28 -24.13 -7.78
C HIS A 214 16.13 -23.41 -6.71
N PRO A 215 16.53 -24.08 -5.64
CA PRO A 215 17.28 -23.46 -4.54
C PRO A 215 18.63 -22.87 -4.95
N GLN A 216 19.27 -23.40 -6.01
CA GLN A 216 20.52 -22.89 -6.56
C GLN A 216 20.42 -21.46 -7.11
N ASP A 217 19.24 -21.07 -7.62
CA ASP A 217 19.02 -19.78 -8.29
C ASP A 217 18.71 -18.64 -7.30
N ARG A 218 18.45 -18.99 -6.03
CA ARG A 218 18.09 -18.01 -4.98
C ARG A 218 19.15 -16.94 -4.75
N LYS A 219 20.42 -17.24 -5.00
CA LYS A 219 21.54 -16.29 -4.85
C LYS A 219 21.45 -15.12 -5.81
N ALA A 220 20.75 -15.30 -6.94
CA ALA A 220 20.57 -14.27 -7.96
C ALA A 220 19.38 -13.33 -7.65
N ILE A 221 18.54 -13.67 -6.67
CA ILE A 221 17.40 -12.84 -6.24
C ILE A 221 17.89 -11.43 -5.92
N GLY A 222 17.17 -10.42 -6.42
CA GLY A 222 17.49 -9.02 -6.19
C GLY A 222 18.51 -8.44 -7.15
N THR A 223 18.83 -9.13 -8.25
CA THR A 223 19.61 -8.60 -9.36
C THR A 223 18.73 -8.25 -10.56
N GLU A 224 19.09 -7.21 -11.31
CA GLU A 224 18.36 -6.84 -12.54
C GLU A 224 18.46 -7.95 -13.61
N ALA A 225 19.60 -8.61 -13.72
CA ALA A 225 19.78 -9.71 -14.67
C ALA A 225 18.80 -10.85 -14.42
N GLU A 226 18.63 -11.23 -13.16
CA GLU A 226 17.69 -12.28 -12.77
C GLU A 226 16.23 -11.85 -13.01
N LEU A 227 15.90 -10.58 -12.77
CA LEU A 227 14.56 -10.07 -13.05
C LEU A 227 14.24 -10.13 -14.56
N VAL A 228 15.20 -9.80 -15.42
CA VAL A 228 15.05 -9.93 -16.88
C VAL A 228 14.85 -11.39 -17.28
N PHE A 229 15.65 -12.29 -16.70
CA PHE A 229 15.52 -13.73 -16.94
C PHE A 229 14.13 -14.25 -16.55
N LEU A 230 13.63 -13.89 -15.34
CA LEU A 230 12.30 -14.29 -14.89
C LEU A 230 11.19 -13.78 -15.80
N ARG A 231 11.28 -12.51 -16.24
CA ARG A 231 10.30 -11.94 -17.18
C ARG A 231 10.23 -12.72 -18.49
N ALA A 232 11.39 -13.01 -19.08
CA ALA A 232 11.45 -13.78 -20.33
C ALA A 232 10.85 -15.19 -20.14
N ARG A 233 11.23 -15.87 -19.05
CA ARG A 233 10.77 -17.22 -18.75
C ARG A 233 9.26 -17.32 -18.49
N MET A 234 8.70 -16.37 -17.71
CA MET A 234 7.28 -16.40 -17.37
C MET A 234 6.40 -15.99 -18.56
N ALA A 235 6.91 -15.18 -19.48
CA ALA A 235 6.21 -14.84 -20.71
C ALA A 235 5.97 -16.07 -21.59
N THR A 236 6.95 -16.98 -21.69
CA THR A 236 6.81 -18.22 -22.48
C THR A 236 5.89 -19.28 -21.86
N GLN A 237 5.54 -19.14 -20.56
CA GLN A 237 4.60 -20.06 -19.88
C GLN A 237 3.15 -19.57 -19.90
N SER A 238 2.90 -18.42 -20.48
CA SER A 238 1.57 -17.78 -20.54
C SER A 238 0.86 -18.02 -21.87
N GLU A 239 1.55 -18.57 -22.87
CA GLU A 239 1.02 -19.06 -24.16
C GLU A 239 0.55 -20.51 -24.05
#